data_03cdc63726fb013ecc03d599199f8869
#
_entry.id   03cdc63726fb013ecc03d599199f8869
#
_cell.length_a   1.000
_cell.length_b   1.000
_cell.length_c   1.000
_cell.angle_alpha   90.00
_cell.angle_beta   90.00
_cell.angle_gamma   90.00
#
_symmetry.space_group_name_H-M   'P 1'
#
loop_
_entity.id
_entity.type
_entity.pdbx_description
1 polymer ?
#
loop_
_entity_poly.entity_id
_entity_poly.type
_entity_poly.pdbx_seq_one_letter_code
_entity_poly.pdbx_strand_id
1 'polypeptide(L)'
;QLFDVRPTAEYQDFTLPNSQSLPNSLLLANVAALKGTGKMSLLHCAGRTRSIIGAFTLMASGYDGPFAVFRGGTQAWQLDGHEREHNANRLFAADYEATDAVAGFLRRWQIPSARVAQDAIAAYAHENQSGLLFDVSDDAATGQPLAHGIIKISGTNLIQQTDRSIARYHVPVTLFDQGSGSRAAFAAFWLRAMGFIVNIVYLDAPLEPTEATNPAISHKGTMHDVVATAGLDQWQKDGVPLYDFRPSPAFNSGHIANSQWQNISAILGQKPAATSVAIIAACTITGSIICDCLERHGWQIAGLYIWDDGDNEPKTMATGGLELPLDESALFAGRHHGVLADARDYLAWEEDLPAEIDTPIHDLWCALLSSAPKLD
;
A
#
# COMPACT_ATOMS: atom_id res chain seq x y z
N GLN A 1 -10.08 -5.63 25.89
CA GLN A 1 -8.83 -4.93 25.53
C GLN A 1 -9.09 -4.06 24.31
N LEU A 2 -8.50 -2.88 24.24
CA LEU A 2 -8.66 -1.91 23.17
C LEU A 2 -7.38 -1.85 22.33
N PHE A 3 -7.52 -2.02 21.02
CA PHE A 3 -6.39 -2.08 20.08
C PHE A 3 -6.54 -1.07 18.96
N ASP A 4 -5.50 -0.27 18.78
CA ASP A 4 -5.34 0.58 17.59
C ASP A 4 -4.66 -0.21 16.49
N VAL A 5 -5.36 -0.43 15.38
CA VAL A 5 -4.87 -1.24 14.26
C VAL A 5 -4.18 -0.43 13.17
N ARG A 6 -3.97 0.87 13.41
CA ARG A 6 -3.20 1.75 12.52
C ARG A 6 -1.70 1.47 12.63
N PRO A 7 -0.90 1.96 11.67
CA PRO A 7 0.56 2.00 11.81
C PRO A 7 0.98 2.63 13.15
N THR A 8 2.05 2.11 13.74
CA THR A 8 2.52 2.55 15.07
C THR A 8 2.80 4.06 15.14
N ALA A 9 3.28 4.67 14.06
CA ALA A 9 3.51 6.12 14.02
C ALA A 9 2.20 6.92 14.20
N GLU A 10 1.10 6.51 13.55
CA GLU A 10 -0.20 7.15 13.74
C GLU A 10 -0.76 6.94 15.16
N TYR A 11 -0.54 5.76 15.73
CA TYR A 11 -0.90 5.46 17.10
C TYR A 11 -0.15 6.35 18.11
N GLN A 12 1.13 6.57 17.88
CA GLN A 12 1.96 7.43 18.73
C GLN A 12 1.58 8.90 18.63
N ASP A 13 1.18 9.36 17.46
CA ASP A 13 0.70 10.73 17.28
C ASP A 13 -0.56 10.97 18.12
N PHE A 14 -1.57 10.14 17.96
CA PHE A 14 -2.76 10.12 18.83
C PHE A 14 -3.50 8.79 18.75
N THR A 15 -4.17 8.42 19.85
CA THR A 15 -5.00 7.21 19.92
C THR A 15 -6.14 7.38 20.93
N LEU A 16 -6.98 6.36 21.10
CA LEU A 16 -7.95 6.31 22.18
C LEU A 16 -7.24 6.03 23.53
N PRO A 17 -7.68 6.65 24.64
CA PRO A 17 -7.08 6.42 25.95
C PRO A 17 -7.02 4.94 26.32
N ASN A 18 -5.88 4.51 26.85
CA ASN A 18 -5.58 3.13 27.23
C ASN A 18 -5.54 2.11 26.07
N SER A 19 -5.56 2.54 24.83
CA SER A 19 -5.38 1.66 23.68
C SER A 19 -3.95 1.12 23.61
N GLN A 20 -3.80 -0.09 23.05
CA GLN A 20 -2.52 -0.69 22.71
C GLN A 20 -2.34 -0.69 21.20
N SER A 21 -1.13 -0.46 20.72
CA SER A 21 -0.81 -0.58 19.31
C SER A 21 -0.76 -2.04 18.89
N LEU A 22 -1.58 -2.40 17.91
CA LEU A 22 -1.57 -3.70 17.24
C LEU A 22 -1.90 -3.51 15.75
N PRO A 23 -0.95 -3.04 14.93
CA PRO A 23 -1.17 -2.82 13.51
C PRO A 23 -1.80 -4.03 12.80
N ASN A 24 -2.68 -3.78 11.85
CA ASN A 24 -3.35 -4.84 11.07
C ASN A 24 -2.38 -5.87 10.49
N SER A 25 -1.23 -5.43 10.04
CA SER A 25 -0.15 -6.26 9.50
C SER A 25 0.43 -7.28 10.50
N LEU A 26 0.25 -7.03 11.81
CA LEU A 26 0.74 -7.91 12.88
C LEU A 26 -0.35 -8.78 13.52
N LEU A 27 -1.62 -8.63 13.11
CA LEU A 27 -2.72 -9.40 13.70
C LEU A 27 -2.52 -10.91 13.58
N LEU A 28 -2.07 -11.39 12.42
CA LEU A 28 -1.89 -12.83 12.19
C LEU A 28 -0.86 -13.47 13.12
N ALA A 29 0.25 -12.77 13.41
CA ALA A 29 1.26 -13.25 14.36
C ALA A 29 0.76 -13.24 15.81
N ASN A 30 -0.30 -12.49 16.11
CA ASN A 30 -0.82 -12.28 17.46
C ASN A 30 -2.11 -13.05 17.77
N VAL A 31 -2.63 -13.84 16.83
CA VAL A 31 -3.90 -14.59 17.00
C VAL A 31 -3.89 -15.44 18.28
N ALA A 32 -2.81 -16.20 18.51
CA ALA A 32 -2.70 -17.06 19.69
C ALA A 32 -2.64 -16.24 21.00
N ALA A 33 -1.89 -15.14 21.00
CA ALA A 33 -1.80 -14.25 22.15
C ALA A 33 -3.14 -13.58 22.46
N LEU A 34 -3.87 -13.11 21.45
CA LEU A 34 -5.22 -12.54 21.61
C LEU A 34 -6.17 -13.57 22.21
N LYS A 35 -6.16 -14.80 21.70
CA LYS A 35 -6.98 -15.91 22.21
C LYS A 35 -6.61 -16.25 23.67
N GLY A 36 -5.34 -16.28 24.00
CA GLY A 36 -4.83 -16.58 25.35
C GLY A 36 -5.30 -15.57 26.40
N THR A 37 -5.67 -14.36 26.02
CA THR A 37 -6.19 -13.36 26.97
C THR A 37 -7.58 -13.69 27.48
N GLY A 38 -8.39 -14.43 26.73
CA GLY A 38 -9.80 -14.70 27.01
C GLY A 38 -10.70 -13.45 27.08
N LYS A 39 -10.18 -12.28 26.70
CA LYS A 39 -10.88 -10.99 26.77
C LYS A 39 -11.39 -10.57 25.40
N MET A 40 -12.46 -9.76 25.39
CA MET A 40 -12.94 -9.09 24.19
C MET A 40 -11.83 -8.24 23.58
N SER A 41 -11.54 -8.45 22.29
CA SER A 41 -10.64 -7.62 21.49
C SER A 41 -11.44 -6.53 20.78
N LEU A 42 -11.37 -5.29 21.23
CA LEU A 42 -12.03 -4.15 20.61
C LEU A 42 -11.05 -3.43 19.70
N LEU A 43 -11.27 -3.51 18.39
CA LEU A 43 -10.42 -2.91 17.38
C LEU A 43 -10.90 -1.53 16.99
N HIS A 44 -9.99 -0.57 16.87
CA HIS A 44 -10.30 0.76 16.35
C HIS A 44 -9.23 1.27 15.40
N CYS A 45 -9.61 2.28 14.62
CA CYS A 45 -8.68 3.06 13.79
C CYS A 45 -9.04 4.55 13.90
N ALA A 46 -8.76 5.35 12.87
CA ALA A 46 -9.19 6.75 12.85
C ALA A 46 -10.70 6.89 12.66
N GLY A 47 -11.28 6.17 11.70
CA GLY A 47 -12.70 6.16 11.40
C GLY A 47 -13.27 4.75 11.46
N ARG A 48 -13.32 4.07 10.30
CA ARG A 48 -14.06 2.81 10.16
C ARG A 48 -13.27 1.71 9.43
N THR A 49 -12.77 1.99 8.25
CA THR A 49 -12.35 0.98 7.25
C THR A 49 -11.22 0.08 7.77
N ARG A 50 -10.15 0.63 8.34
CA ARG A 50 -9.01 -0.17 8.82
C ARG A 50 -9.35 -1.12 9.96
N SER A 51 -10.23 -0.72 10.86
CA SER A 51 -10.67 -1.61 11.94
C SER A 51 -11.59 -2.73 11.43
N ILE A 52 -12.38 -2.49 10.40
CA ILE A 52 -13.15 -3.53 9.70
C ILE A 52 -12.20 -4.51 9.00
N ILE A 53 -11.19 -4.01 8.28
CA ILE A 53 -10.13 -4.84 7.67
C ILE A 53 -9.46 -5.73 8.73
N GLY A 54 -9.14 -5.18 9.89
CA GLY A 54 -8.57 -5.95 11.00
C GLY A 54 -9.51 -7.05 11.51
N ALA A 55 -10.79 -6.73 11.70
CA ALA A 55 -11.79 -7.69 12.12
C ALA A 55 -11.95 -8.84 11.12
N PHE A 56 -12.01 -8.54 9.82
CA PHE A 56 -12.05 -9.56 8.76
C PHE A 56 -10.77 -10.39 8.70
N THR A 57 -9.61 -9.79 8.96
CA THR A 57 -8.35 -10.52 9.02
C THR A 57 -8.36 -11.53 10.18
N LEU A 58 -8.87 -11.16 11.34
CA LEU A 58 -9.06 -12.09 12.46
C LEU A 58 -10.04 -13.23 12.09
N MET A 59 -11.17 -12.92 11.48
CA MET A 59 -12.11 -13.95 10.99
C MET A 59 -11.43 -14.88 9.99
N ALA A 60 -10.73 -14.35 9.02
CA ALA A 60 -10.04 -15.11 7.99
C ALA A 60 -8.93 -16.02 8.58
N SER A 61 -8.30 -15.61 9.69
CA SER A 61 -7.32 -16.43 10.41
C SER A 61 -7.92 -17.62 11.15
N GLY A 62 -9.24 -17.65 11.32
CA GLY A 62 -9.92 -18.64 12.16
C GLY A 62 -9.92 -18.28 13.65
N TYR A 63 -9.68 -17.01 13.97
CA TYR A 63 -9.82 -16.54 15.35
C TYR A 63 -11.23 -16.74 15.87
N ASP A 64 -11.40 -17.50 16.95
CA ASP A 64 -12.68 -17.86 17.57
C ASP A 64 -12.94 -17.12 18.90
N GLY A 65 -12.04 -16.20 19.29
CA GLY A 65 -12.22 -15.36 20.47
C GLY A 65 -13.20 -14.20 20.22
N PRO A 66 -13.71 -13.57 21.28
CA PRO A 66 -14.62 -12.45 21.15
C PRO A 66 -13.91 -11.20 20.64
N PHE A 67 -14.46 -10.56 19.61
CA PHE A 67 -13.95 -9.29 19.08
C PHE A 67 -15.09 -8.40 18.58
N ALA A 68 -14.80 -7.10 18.49
CA ALA A 68 -15.70 -6.10 17.94
C ALA A 68 -14.90 -4.94 17.34
N VAL A 69 -15.59 -4.09 16.59
CA VAL A 69 -15.04 -2.86 16.03
C VAL A 69 -15.64 -1.65 16.74
N PHE A 70 -14.80 -0.71 17.16
CA PHE A 70 -15.25 0.57 17.69
C PHE A 70 -15.66 1.49 16.55
N ARG A 71 -16.96 1.80 16.48
CA ARG A 71 -17.53 2.59 15.38
C ARG A 71 -16.98 4.03 15.40
N GLY A 72 -16.53 4.51 14.27
CA GLY A 72 -16.06 5.87 14.06
C GLY A 72 -14.68 6.18 14.67
N GLY A 73 -14.06 5.23 15.36
CA GLY A 73 -12.68 5.31 15.81
C GLY A 73 -12.33 6.58 16.58
N THR A 74 -11.11 7.08 16.39
CA THR A 74 -10.64 8.31 17.08
C THR A 74 -11.38 9.57 16.64
N GLN A 75 -12.01 9.55 15.44
CA GLN A 75 -12.78 10.70 14.94
C GLN A 75 -14.11 10.84 15.70
N ALA A 76 -14.89 9.74 15.82
CA ALA A 76 -16.13 9.78 16.60
C ALA A 76 -15.87 10.13 18.07
N TRP A 77 -14.80 9.57 18.67
CA TRP A 77 -14.39 9.90 20.03
C TRP A 77 -14.20 11.40 20.24
N GLN A 78 -13.52 12.05 19.31
CA GLN A 78 -13.28 13.49 19.35
C GLN A 78 -14.57 14.30 19.09
N LEU A 79 -15.43 13.85 18.14
CA LEU A 79 -16.70 14.50 17.85
C LEU A 79 -17.66 14.46 19.04
N ASP A 80 -17.58 13.41 19.88
CA ASP A 80 -18.35 13.30 21.13
C ASP A 80 -17.73 14.14 22.28
N GLY A 81 -16.71 14.95 22.01
CA GLY A 81 -16.09 15.87 22.95
C GLY A 81 -15.05 15.24 23.86
N HIS A 82 -14.56 14.04 23.56
CA HIS A 82 -13.54 13.37 24.35
C HIS A 82 -12.13 13.68 23.85
N GLU A 83 -11.18 13.73 24.76
CA GLU A 83 -9.76 13.94 24.44
C GLU A 83 -9.10 12.64 23.95
N ARG A 84 -8.26 12.76 22.93
CA ARG A 84 -7.38 11.70 22.45
C ARG A 84 -6.11 11.66 23.31
N GLU A 85 -5.51 10.50 23.42
CA GLU A 85 -4.20 10.34 24.06
C GLU A 85 -3.10 10.50 23.02
N HIS A 86 -2.08 11.31 23.34
CA HIS A 86 -0.92 11.56 22.50
C HIS A 86 0.33 10.89 23.06
N ASN A 87 1.30 10.59 22.19
CA ASN A 87 2.60 9.99 22.53
C ASN A 87 2.48 8.66 23.30
N ALA A 88 1.43 7.90 23.06
CA ALA A 88 1.25 6.57 23.63
C ALA A 88 2.30 5.60 23.07
N ASN A 89 2.81 4.69 23.92
CA ASN A 89 3.85 3.73 23.54
C ASN A 89 3.56 2.29 23.99
N ARG A 90 2.29 1.99 24.29
CA ARG A 90 1.86 0.64 24.71
C ARG A 90 1.73 -0.24 23.49
N LEU A 91 2.73 -1.08 23.26
CA LEU A 91 2.66 -2.11 22.23
C LEU A 91 2.00 -3.35 22.82
N PHE A 92 1.12 -3.99 22.05
CA PHE A 92 0.71 -5.35 22.39
C PHE A 92 1.93 -6.24 22.23
N ALA A 93 2.30 -6.97 23.28
CA ALA A 93 3.48 -7.81 23.26
C ALA A 93 3.26 -8.92 22.22
N ALA A 94 3.86 -8.74 21.06
CA ALA A 94 3.79 -9.68 19.97
C ALA A 94 4.74 -10.85 20.28
N ASP A 95 4.24 -12.04 20.13
CA ASP A 95 5.10 -13.18 19.84
C ASP A 95 5.45 -13.08 18.34
N TYR A 96 6.51 -12.33 18.04
CA TYR A 96 6.99 -12.14 16.65
C TYR A 96 7.45 -13.46 16.01
N GLU A 97 7.57 -14.54 16.79
CA GLU A 97 7.95 -15.87 16.36
C GLU A 97 6.75 -16.81 16.11
N ALA A 98 5.50 -16.33 16.22
CA ALA A 98 4.31 -17.14 15.95
C ALA A 98 4.16 -17.45 14.44
N THR A 99 5.11 -18.21 13.91
CA THR A 99 5.18 -18.60 12.50
C THR A 99 4.11 -19.60 12.10
N ASP A 100 3.69 -20.47 13.04
CA ASP A 100 2.70 -21.53 12.77
C ASP A 100 1.34 -20.98 12.40
N ALA A 101 0.88 -19.91 13.06
CA ALA A 101 -0.38 -19.26 12.75
C ALA A 101 -0.35 -18.64 11.34
N VAL A 102 0.75 -17.99 10.99
CA VAL A 102 0.95 -17.40 9.66
C VAL A 102 1.05 -18.49 8.59
N ALA A 103 1.84 -19.54 8.82
CA ALA A 103 1.94 -20.67 7.89
C ALA A 103 0.60 -21.38 7.69
N GLY A 104 -0.18 -21.57 8.74
CA GLY A 104 -1.54 -22.10 8.68
C GLY A 104 -2.47 -21.22 7.84
N PHE A 105 -2.38 -19.90 8.01
CA PHE A 105 -3.13 -18.93 7.24
C PHE A 105 -2.79 -18.98 5.75
N LEU A 106 -1.49 -19.03 5.40
CA LEU A 106 -1.03 -19.12 4.01
C LEU A 106 -1.53 -20.39 3.32
N ARG A 107 -1.42 -21.53 3.99
CA ARG A 107 -1.95 -22.80 3.46
C ARG A 107 -3.45 -22.76 3.26
N ARG A 108 -4.19 -22.23 4.25
CA ARG A 108 -5.65 -22.10 4.20
C ARG A 108 -6.11 -21.29 2.99
N TRP A 109 -5.45 -20.17 2.71
CA TRP A 109 -5.82 -19.25 1.64
C TRP A 109 -5.03 -19.50 0.35
N GLN A 110 -4.22 -20.56 0.30
CA GLN A 110 -3.42 -20.95 -0.87
C GLN A 110 -2.57 -19.78 -1.38
N ILE A 111 -1.93 -19.06 -0.46
CA ILE A 111 -1.06 -17.93 -0.79
C ILE A 111 0.35 -18.48 -1.04
N PRO A 112 0.89 -18.34 -2.28
CA PRO A 112 2.21 -18.86 -2.60
C PRO A 112 3.31 -18.08 -1.88
N SER A 113 4.30 -18.82 -1.39
CA SER A 113 5.46 -18.22 -0.74
C SER A 113 6.74 -18.97 -1.07
N ALA A 114 7.84 -18.24 -1.13
CA ALA A 114 9.18 -18.76 -1.36
C ALA A 114 10.14 -18.21 -0.29
N ARG A 115 11.29 -18.87 -0.13
CA ARG A 115 12.40 -18.38 0.71
C ARG A 115 13.54 -17.96 -0.19
N VAL A 116 14.11 -16.81 0.08
CA VAL A 116 15.29 -16.28 -0.62
C VAL A 116 16.31 -15.84 0.43
N ALA A 117 17.55 -16.24 0.25
CA ALA A 117 18.64 -15.79 1.10
C ALA A 117 18.90 -14.28 0.91
N GLN A 118 19.32 -13.62 1.96
CA GLN A 118 19.53 -12.16 1.96
C GLN A 118 20.48 -11.70 0.84
N ASP A 119 21.52 -12.44 0.56
CA ASP A 119 22.51 -12.15 -0.49
C ASP A 119 22.00 -12.39 -1.92
N ALA A 120 20.92 -13.14 -2.08
CA ALA A 120 20.29 -13.41 -3.37
C ALA A 120 19.17 -12.44 -3.76
N ILE A 121 18.80 -11.50 -2.88
CA ILE A 121 17.66 -10.59 -3.12
C ILE A 121 17.85 -9.73 -4.37
N ALA A 122 19.06 -9.18 -4.57
CA ALA A 122 19.32 -8.33 -5.73
C ALA A 122 19.19 -9.10 -7.05
N ALA A 123 19.66 -10.35 -7.09
CA ALA A 123 19.48 -11.23 -8.24
C ALA A 123 18.00 -11.57 -8.48
N TYR A 124 17.29 -11.92 -7.41
CA TYR A 124 15.86 -12.19 -7.46
C TYR A 124 15.06 -10.97 -7.98
N ALA A 125 15.36 -9.76 -7.48
CA ALA A 125 14.72 -8.55 -7.93
C ALA A 125 14.97 -8.27 -9.42
N HIS A 126 16.19 -8.48 -9.89
CA HIS A 126 16.57 -8.34 -11.30
C HIS A 126 15.82 -9.34 -12.19
N GLU A 127 15.70 -10.60 -11.79
CA GLU A 127 14.98 -11.64 -12.52
C GLU A 127 13.47 -11.40 -12.58
N ASN A 128 12.90 -10.75 -11.58
CA ASN A 128 11.47 -10.51 -11.43
C ASN A 128 11.04 -9.07 -11.69
N GLN A 129 11.86 -8.27 -12.36
CA GLN A 129 11.59 -6.85 -12.65
C GLN A 129 10.36 -6.58 -13.54
N SER A 130 9.77 -7.62 -14.15
CA SER A 130 8.49 -7.52 -14.84
C SER A 130 7.27 -7.44 -13.92
N GLY A 131 7.48 -7.63 -12.61
CA GLY A 131 6.48 -7.51 -11.56
C GLY A 131 6.73 -6.30 -10.65
N LEU A 132 5.79 -6.03 -9.75
CA LEU A 132 5.93 -5.05 -8.68
C LEU A 132 6.52 -5.73 -7.45
N LEU A 133 7.59 -5.16 -6.91
CA LEU A 133 8.35 -5.71 -5.81
C LEU A 133 8.25 -4.77 -4.60
N PHE A 134 7.64 -5.23 -3.51
CA PHE A 134 7.44 -4.43 -2.31
C PHE A 134 8.11 -5.06 -1.09
N ASP A 135 8.91 -4.28 -0.36
CA ASP A 135 9.39 -4.61 0.97
C ASP A 135 8.38 -4.14 2.01
N VAL A 136 7.68 -5.09 2.64
CA VAL A 136 6.70 -4.85 3.68
C VAL A 136 7.18 -5.28 5.08
N SER A 137 8.47 -5.50 5.24
CA SER A 137 9.08 -6.02 6.47
C SER A 137 9.05 -5.04 7.65
N ASP A 138 8.67 -3.79 7.42
CA ASP A 138 8.60 -2.74 8.44
C ASP A 138 7.33 -1.89 8.28
N ASP A 139 6.54 -1.79 9.36
CA ASP A 139 5.32 -0.98 9.36
C ASP A 139 5.58 0.53 9.31
N ALA A 140 6.76 0.97 9.73
CA ALA A 140 7.17 2.38 9.62
C ALA A 140 7.63 2.73 8.21
N ALA A 141 7.92 1.73 7.38
CA ALA A 141 8.48 1.87 6.03
C ALA A 141 9.73 2.77 5.98
N THR A 142 10.55 2.70 7.05
CA THR A 142 11.77 3.49 7.20
C THR A 142 12.99 2.74 6.67
N GLY A 143 14.06 3.50 6.40
CA GLY A 143 15.33 2.95 5.92
C GLY A 143 15.36 2.68 4.41
N GLN A 144 16.48 2.13 3.96
CA GLN A 144 16.71 1.86 2.54
C GLN A 144 15.93 0.62 2.08
N PRO A 145 15.51 0.57 0.81
CA PRO A 145 14.96 -0.64 0.21
C PRO A 145 15.96 -1.82 0.27
N LEU A 146 15.45 -3.04 0.26
CA LEU A 146 16.26 -4.27 0.28
C LEU A 146 17.22 -4.39 -0.92
N ALA A 147 16.80 -3.91 -2.08
CA ALA A 147 17.62 -3.82 -3.29
C ALA A 147 16.99 -2.82 -4.26
N HIS A 148 17.76 -2.45 -5.30
CA HIS A 148 17.24 -1.61 -6.39
C HIS A 148 16.01 -2.26 -7.06
N GLY A 149 14.99 -1.47 -7.32
CA GLY A 149 13.73 -1.93 -7.90
C GLY A 149 12.71 -2.50 -6.91
N ILE A 150 13.06 -2.59 -5.62
CA ILE A 150 12.12 -2.95 -4.54
C ILE A 150 11.66 -1.67 -3.87
N ILE A 151 10.34 -1.50 -3.76
CA ILE A 151 9.72 -0.34 -3.12
C ILE A 151 9.43 -0.67 -1.65
N LYS A 152 9.95 0.13 -0.73
CA LYS A 152 9.66 -0.03 0.69
C LYS A 152 8.34 0.66 1.05
N ILE A 153 7.40 -0.11 1.62
CA ILE A 153 6.07 0.38 2.00
C ILE A 153 5.52 -0.47 3.15
N SER A 154 4.76 0.11 4.06
CA SER A 154 4.07 -0.73 5.06
C SER A 154 2.95 -1.55 4.41
N GLY A 155 2.75 -2.80 4.84
CA GLY A 155 1.67 -3.64 4.34
C GLY A 155 0.29 -3.01 4.54
N THR A 156 0.09 -2.28 5.62
CA THR A 156 -1.15 -1.53 5.89
C THR A 156 -1.37 -0.40 4.88
N ASN A 157 -0.33 0.38 4.58
CA ASN A 157 -0.44 1.47 3.60
C ASN A 157 -0.62 0.94 2.18
N LEU A 158 0.05 -0.17 1.83
CA LEU A 158 -0.12 -0.82 0.53
C LEU A 158 -1.58 -1.22 0.29
N ILE A 159 -2.28 -1.70 1.30
CA ILE A 159 -3.70 -2.07 1.22
C ILE A 159 -4.61 -0.83 1.25
N GLN A 160 -4.29 0.17 2.04
CA GLN A 160 -5.10 1.37 2.17
C GLN A 160 -5.02 2.29 0.95
N GLN A 161 -3.89 2.28 0.25
CA GLN A 161 -3.57 3.15 -0.88
C GLN A 161 -3.09 2.32 -2.07
N THR A 162 -3.79 1.21 -2.34
CA THR A 162 -3.43 0.25 -3.40
C THR A 162 -3.36 0.93 -4.76
N ASP A 163 -4.31 1.80 -5.06
CA ASP A 163 -4.40 2.59 -6.28
C ASP A 163 -3.18 3.50 -6.53
N ARG A 164 -2.49 3.92 -5.47
CA ARG A 164 -1.26 4.71 -5.58
C ARG A 164 -0.02 3.88 -5.86
N SER A 165 -0.01 2.66 -5.33
CA SER A 165 1.16 1.80 -5.37
C SER A 165 1.08 0.77 -6.50
N ILE A 166 -0.14 0.36 -6.89
CA ILE A 166 -0.40 -0.66 -7.89
C ILE A 166 -1.37 -0.11 -8.93
N ALA A 167 -0.84 0.57 -9.93
CA ALA A 167 -1.66 1.24 -10.95
C ALA A 167 -2.31 0.29 -11.97
N ARG A 168 -2.05 -1.04 -11.89
CA ARG A 168 -2.51 -1.99 -12.90
C ARG A 168 -2.82 -3.38 -12.33
N TYR A 169 -4.00 -3.89 -12.65
CA TYR A 169 -4.32 -5.31 -12.46
C TYR A 169 -3.49 -6.19 -13.38
N HIS A 170 -3.31 -7.46 -13.00
CA HIS A 170 -2.57 -8.49 -13.76
C HIS A 170 -1.04 -8.32 -13.80
N VAL A 171 -0.47 -7.37 -13.09
CA VAL A 171 0.97 -7.34 -12.83
C VAL A 171 1.26 -8.25 -11.63
N PRO A 172 2.21 -9.18 -11.70
CA PRO A 172 2.63 -9.93 -10.53
C PRO A 172 3.15 -9.01 -9.44
N VAL A 173 2.70 -9.23 -8.22
CA VAL A 173 3.15 -8.50 -7.03
C VAL A 173 3.94 -9.47 -6.17
N THR A 174 5.17 -9.12 -5.81
CA THR A 174 5.96 -9.86 -4.84
C THR A 174 6.15 -9.05 -3.58
N LEU A 175 5.81 -9.63 -2.45
CA LEU A 175 5.95 -9.02 -1.13
C LEU A 175 7.12 -9.66 -0.39
N PHE A 176 8.10 -8.86 -0.02
CA PHE A 176 9.23 -9.28 0.81
C PHE A 176 8.91 -9.02 2.28
N ASP A 177 9.13 -10.02 3.13
CA ASP A 177 8.97 -9.90 4.58
C ASP A 177 10.02 -10.74 5.31
N GLN A 178 10.16 -10.50 6.60
CA GLN A 178 11.07 -11.22 7.48
C GLN A 178 10.39 -11.52 8.83
N GLY A 179 11.04 -12.29 9.67
CA GLY A 179 10.48 -12.70 10.96
C GLY A 179 9.28 -13.63 10.80
N SER A 180 8.14 -13.30 11.41
CA SER A 180 6.93 -14.13 11.35
C SER A 180 6.26 -14.16 9.96
N GLY A 181 6.59 -13.26 9.06
CA GLY A 181 5.93 -13.11 7.76
C GLY A 181 4.48 -12.61 7.82
N SER A 182 4.04 -12.12 8.96
CA SER A 182 2.66 -11.67 9.18
C SER A 182 2.28 -10.48 8.29
N ARG A 183 3.21 -9.57 8.05
CA ARG A 183 2.97 -8.37 7.24
C ARG A 183 2.69 -8.71 5.79
N ALA A 184 3.54 -9.58 5.22
CA ALA A 184 3.34 -10.04 3.85
C ALA A 184 2.08 -10.90 3.73
N ALA A 185 1.81 -11.80 4.70
CA ALA A 185 0.61 -12.64 4.69
C ALA A 185 -0.68 -11.79 4.74
N PHE A 186 -0.72 -10.77 5.59
CA PHE A 186 -1.82 -9.80 5.66
C PHE A 186 -2.00 -9.09 4.31
N ALA A 187 -0.94 -8.48 3.79
CA ALA A 187 -1.02 -7.72 2.55
C ALA A 187 -1.37 -8.62 1.35
N ALA A 188 -0.80 -9.82 1.26
CA ALA A 188 -1.09 -10.77 0.20
C ALA A 188 -2.55 -11.22 0.20
N PHE A 189 -3.12 -11.50 1.37
CA PHE A 189 -4.53 -11.89 1.50
C PHE A 189 -5.45 -10.82 0.90
N TRP A 190 -5.27 -9.57 1.30
CA TRP A 190 -6.12 -8.48 0.86
C TRP A 190 -5.90 -8.11 -0.62
N LEU A 191 -4.65 -8.11 -1.09
CA LEU A 191 -4.36 -7.89 -2.51
C LEU A 191 -4.98 -8.99 -3.39
N ARG A 192 -4.90 -10.26 -2.96
CA ARG A 192 -5.56 -11.35 -3.69
C ARG A 192 -7.08 -11.23 -3.66
N ALA A 193 -7.66 -10.79 -2.55
CA ALA A 193 -9.07 -10.47 -2.44
C ALA A 193 -9.51 -9.35 -3.40
N MET A 194 -8.62 -8.41 -3.70
CA MET A 194 -8.81 -7.36 -4.71
C MET A 194 -8.50 -7.83 -6.15
N GLY A 195 -8.13 -9.10 -6.37
CA GLY A 195 -7.88 -9.67 -7.69
C GLY A 195 -6.45 -9.58 -8.19
N PHE A 196 -5.49 -9.20 -7.35
CA PHE A 196 -4.07 -9.17 -7.73
C PHE A 196 -3.43 -10.56 -7.66
N ILE A 197 -2.41 -10.75 -8.49
CA ILE A 197 -1.55 -11.94 -8.46
C ILE A 197 -0.42 -11.66 -7.48
N VAL A 198 -0.36 -12.40 -6.38
CA VAL A 198 0.59 -12.09 -5.30
C VAL A 198 1.41 -13.30 -4.91
N ASN A 199 2.72 -13.11 -4.80
CA ASN A 199 3.69 -14.03 -4.21
C ASN A 199 4.30 -13.40 -2.96
N ILE A 200 4.74 -14.23 -2.02
CA ILE A 200 5.51 -13.80 -0.86
C ILE A 200 6.91 -14.36 -0.95
N VAL A 201 7.89 -13.55 -0.60
CA VAL A 201 9.29 -13.95 -0.42
C VAL A 201 9.72 -13.67 1.00
N TYR A 202 10.09 -14.72 1.72
CA TYR A 202 10.64 -14.61 3.06
C TYR A 202 12.16 -14.56 3.03
N LEU A 203 12.71 -13.63 3.80
CA LEU A 203 14.14 -13.46 3.99
C LEU A 203 14.55 -14.19 5.25
N ASP A 204 15.33 -15.26 5.09
CA ASP A 204 15.89 -16.05 6.21
C ASP A 204 14.88 -16.46 7.30
N ALA A 205 13.58 -16.47 6.95
CA ALA A 205 12.53 -16.79 7.90
C ALA A 205 12.37 -18.30 8.11
N PRO A 206 11.95 -18.75 9.30
CA PRO A 206 11.71 -20.16 9.61
C PRO A 206 10.47 -20.75 8.94
N LEU A 207 9.74 -19.97 8.16
CA LEU A 207 8.53 -20.40 7.45
C LEU A 207 8.89 -21.34 6.28
N GLU A 208 8.24 -22.50 6.23
CA GLU A 208 8.34 -23.37 5.06
C GLU A 208 7.57 -22.75 3.86
N PRO A 209 8.14 -22.84 2.65
CA PRO A 209 7.47 -22.38 1.44
C PRO A 209 6.11 -23.03 1.26
N THR A 210 5.14 -22.27 0.79
CA THR A 210 3.81 -22.76 0.44
C THR A 210 3.73 -22.91 -1.07
N GLU A 211 3.62 -24.17 -1.54
CA GLU A 211 3.35 -24.45 -2.94
C GLU A 211 1.88 -24.11 -3.23
N ALA A 212 1.67 -23.05 -4.00
CA ALA A 212 0.38 -22.73 -4.57
C ALA A 212 0.59 -22.16 -5.97
N THR A 213 -0.22 -22.58 -6.90
CA THR A 213 -0.14 -22.08 -8.26
C THR A 213 -0.88 -20.75 -8.37
N ASN A 214 -0.15 -19.70 -8.69
CA ASN A 214 -0.81 -18.54 -9.28
C ASN A 214 -1.28 -18.93 -10.69
N PRO A 215 -2.48 -18.52 -11.12
CA PRO A 215 -2.86 -18.69 -12.50
C PRO A 215 -1.78 -18.02 -13.37
N ALA A 216 -1.21 -18.80 -14.31
CA ALA A 216 -0.20 -18.29 -15.20
C ALA A 216 -0.81 -17.19 -16.09
N ILE A 217 -0.60 -15.95 -15.72
CA ILE A 217 -0.92 -14.81 -16.56
C ILE A 217 0.39 -14.33 -17.16
N SER A 218 0.58 -14.67 -18.43
CA SER A 218 1.72 -14.14 -19.17
C SER A 218 1.49 -12.64 -19.38
N HIS A 219 2.28 -11.82 -18.74
CA HIS A 219 2.26 -10.38 -18.94
C HIS A 219 3.17 -10.03 -20.13
N LYS A 220 2.55 -9.59 -21.21
CA LYS A 220 3.25 -8.84 -22.26
C LYS A 220 3.05 -7.35 -21.99
N GLY A 221 3.67 -6.82 -20.95
CA GLY A 221 3.86 -5.38 -20.80
C GLY A 221 5.13 -4.99 -21.53
N THR A 222 5.09 -3.94 -22.31
CA THR A 222 6.27 -3.35 -22.91
C THR A 222 7.00 -2.60 -21.80
N MET A 223 8.23 -2.99 -21.46
CA MET A 223 9.10 -2.14 -20.65
C MET A 223 9.53 -0.98 -21.51
N HIS A 224 9.22 0.23 -21.12
CA HIS A 224 9.69 1.42 -21.82
C HIS A 224 11.17 1.66 -21.51
N ASP A 225 11.94 2.01 -22.53
CA ASP A 225 13.36 2.34 -22.36
C ASP A 225 13.49 3.60 -21.48
N VAL A 226 14.29 3.47 -20.43
CA VAL A 226 14.61 4.60 -19.56
C VAL A 226 15.67 5.46 -20.22
N VAL A 227 15.40 6.73 -20.36
CA VAL A 227 16.29 7.70 -21.00
C VAL A 227 17.21 8.31 -19.95
N ALA A 228 18.50 8.37 -20.24
CA ALA A 228 19.48 9.03 -19.41
C ALA A 228 19.32 10.58 -19.42
N THR A 229 19.97 11.26 -18.49
CA THR A 229 19.92 12.74 -18.35
C THR A 229 20.21 13.51 -19.65
N ALA A 230 21.07 12.97 -20.53
CA ALA A 230 21.33 13.58 -21.83
C ALA A 230 20.11 13.61 -22.77
N GLY A 231 19.24 12.61 -22.68
CA GLY A 231 17.96 12.57 -23.39
C GLY A 231 16.95 13.57 -22.85
N LEU A 232 16.94 13.79 -21.54
CA LEU A 232 16.16 14.81 -20.89
C LEU A 232 16.54 16.22 -21.38
N ASP A 233 17.84 16.53 -21.41
CA ASP A 233 18.38 17.78 -21.97
C ASP A 233 17.94 18.00 -23.42
N GLN A 234 17.83 16.91 -24.22
CA GLN A 234 17.36 16.99 -25.59
C GLN A 234 15.86 17.29 -25.67
N TRP A 235 15.04 16.63 -24.87
CA TRP A 235 13.60 16.91 -24.82
C TRP A 235 13.29 18.36 -24.43
N GLN A 236 14.05 18.92 -23.45
CA GLN A 236 13.90 20.32 -23.08
C GLN A 236 14.25 21.28 -24.24
N LYS A 237 15.31 20.97 -25.02
CA LYS A 237 15.70 21.76 -26.20
C LYS A 237 14.68 21.68 -27.33
N ASP A 238 14.10 20.52 -27.52
CA ASP A 238 13.10 20.26 -28.56
C ASP A 238 11.69 20.73 -28.17
N GLY A 239 11.53 21.23 -26.93
CA GLY A 239 10.25 21.70 -26.42
C GLY A 239 9.23 20.58 -26.15
N VAL A 240 9.71 19.35 -25.92
CA VAL A 240 8.82 18.22 -25.55
C VAL A 240 8.22 18.49 -24.19
N PRO A 241 6.87 18.43 -24.02
CA PRO A 241 6.26 18.57 -22.70
C PRO A 241 6.73 17.50 -21.73
N LEU A 242 7.15 17.91 -20.54
CA LEU A 242 7.61 17.03 -19.48
C LEU A 242 6.52 16.90 -18.43
N TYR A 243 6.01 15.68 -18.23
CA TYR A 243 4.99 15.37 -17.25
C TYR A 243 5.57 14.56 -16.09
N ASP A 244 5.51 15.14 -14.89
CA ASP A 244 6.03 14.55 -13.66
C ASP A 244 4.90 13.91 -12.85
N PHE A 245 4.97 12.59 -12.71
CA PHE A 245 4.01 11.76 -11.99
C PHE A 245 4.50 11.33 -10.61
N ARG A 246 5.59 11.92 -10.11
CA ARG A 246 6.02 11.69 -8.75
C ARG A 246 5.00 12.26 -7.76
N PRO A 247 4.99 11.79 -6.49
CA PRO A 247 4.14 12.37 -5.46
C PRO A 247 4.28 13.90 -5.39
N SER A 248 3.17 14.61 -5.18
CA SER A 248 3.17 16.08 -5.16
C SER A 248 4.15 16.72 -4.14
N PRO A 249 4.41 16.13 -2.95
CA PRO A 249 5.45 16.63 -2.07
C PRO A 249 6.87 16.50 -2.68
N ALA A 250 7.17 15.40 -3.37
CA ALA A 250 8.44 15.19 -4.04
C ALA A 250 8.65 16.21 -5.18
N PHE A 251 7.60 16.44 -5.98
CA PHE A 251 7.62 17.49 -7.00
C PHE A 251 7.88 18.88 -6.40
N ASN A 252 7.19 19.24 -5.33
CA ASN A 252 7.36 20.54 -4.69
C ASN A 252 8.75 20.73 -4.03
N SER A 253 9.35 19.64 -3.53
CA SER A 253 10.70 19.66 -2.97
C SER A 253 11.76 19.90 -4.05
N GLY A 254 11.52 19.39 -5.26
CA GLY A 254 12.38 19.58 -6.41
C GLY A 254 11.83 18.92 -7.65
N HIS A 255 11.77 19.64 -8.77
CA HIS A 255 11.34 19.11 -10.06
C HIS A 255 12.17 19.70 -11.21
N ILE A 256 12.08 19.05 -12.36
CA ILE A 256 12.77 19.51 -13.57
C ILE A 256 12.11 20.82 -14.03
N ALA A 257 12.89 21.84 -14.27
CA ALA A 257 12.38 23.13 -14.71
C ALA A 257 11.48 22.97 -15.96
N ASN A 258 10.32 23.62 -15.94
CA ASN A 258 9.25 23.53 -16.95
C ASN A 258 8.55 22.16 -17.03
N SER A 259 8.78 21.23 -16.12
CA SER A 259 7.91 20.07 -16.00
C SER A 259 6.58 20.45 -15.35
N GLN A 260 5.54 19.71 -15.70
CA GLN A 260 4.20 19.86 -15.14
C GLN A 260 3.87 18.65 -14.30
N TRP A 261 3.51 18.87 -13.05
CA TRP A 261 2.99 17.79 -12.23
C TRP A 261 1.67 17.28 -12.78
N GLN A 262 1.52 15.96 -12.83
CA GLN A 262 0.31 15.32 -13.33
C GLN A 262 -0.15 14.22 -12.36
N ASN A 263 -1.46 14.10 -12.25
CA ASN A 263 -2.13 12.97 -11.62
C ASN A 263 -2.71 12.07 -12.72
N ILE A 264 -2.54 10.76 -12.61
CA ILE A 264 -2.97 9.82 -13.65
C ILE A 264 -4.49 9.91 -13.90
N SER A 265 -5.30 10.02 -12.85
CA SER A 265 -6.75 10.15 -12.99
C SER A 265 -7.16 11.44 -13.70
N ALA A 266 -6.50 12.55 -13.37
CA ALA A 266 -6.78 13.84 -13.96
C ALA A 266 -6.38 13.90 -15.46
N ILE A 267 -5.22 13.33 -15.82
CA ILE A 267 -4.73 13.35 -17.20
C ILE A 267 -5.56 12.43 -18.12
N LEU A 268 -6.07 11.32 -17.62
CA LEU A 268 -6.93 10.41 -18.39
C LEU A 268 -8.28 11.05 -18.76
N GLY A 269 -8.72 12.04 -17.99
CA GLY A 269 -9.89 12.87 -18.32
C GLY A 269 -9.65 13.91 -19.42
N GLN A 270 -8.40 14.12 -19.83
CA GLN A 270 -8.01 15.11 -20.83
C GLN A 270 -7.91 14.48 -22.22
N LYS A 271 -8.03 15.31 -23.25
CA LYS A 271 -7.72 14.86 -24.63
C LYS A 271 -6.20 14.72 -24.76
N PRO A 272 -5.71 13.65 -25.42
CA PRO A 272 -4.30 13.50 -25.71
C PRO A 272 -3.71 14.74 -26.38
N ALA A 273 -2.49 15.10 -26.01
CA ALA A 273 -1.75 16.17 -26.65
C ALA A 273 -1.50 15.79 -28.14
N ALA A 274 -1.44 16.80 -29.00
CA ALA A 274 -1.12 16.59 -30.43
C ALA A 274 0.35 16.21 -30.65
N THR A 275 1.21 16.42 -29.65
CA THR A 275 2.64 16.10 -29.65
C THR A 275 2.94 15.03 -28.61
N SER A 276 4.04 14.31 -28.81
CA SER A 276 4.50 13.36 -27.81
C SER A 276 4.92 14.04 -26.50
N VAL A 277 4.71 13.37 -25.38
CA VAL A 277 5.04 13.83 -24.03
C VAL A 277 6.09 12.93 -23.41
N ALA A 278 6.99 13.50 -22.61
CA ALA A 278 7.98 12.74 -21.86
C ALA A 278 7.47 12.57 -20.42
N ILE A 279 7.67 11.37 -19.87
CA ILE A 279 7.18 10.99 -18.56
C ILE A 279 8.35 11.00 -17.56
N ILE A 280 8.12 11.59 -16.40
CA ILE A 280 9.04 11.56 -15.26
C ILE A 280 8.36 10.76 -14.14
N ALA A 281 9.05 9.77 -13.60
CA ALA A 281 8.55 8.91 -12.52
C ALA A 281 9.63 8.59 -11.50
N ALA A 282 9.23 8.14 -10.31
CA ALA A 282 10.15 7.77 -9.24
C ALA A 282 10.84 6.42 -9.46
N CYS A 283 10.25 5.51 -10.24
CA CYS A 283 10.87 4.23 -10.58
C CYS A 283 10.40 3.73 -11.95
N THR A 284 11.19 2.85 -12.54
CA THR A 284 10.98 2.31 -13.89
C THR A 284 9.62 1.62 -14.03
N ILE A 285 9.21 0.86 -13.02
CA ILE A 285 7.96 0.09 -13.06
C ILE A 285 6.76 1.04 -13.09
N THR A 286 6.68 1.97 -12.16
CA THR A 286 5.61 2.97 -12.13
C THR A 286 5.59 3.79 -13.41
N GLY A 287 6.77 4.22 -13.87
CA GLY A 287 6.90 4.97 -15.12
C GLY A 287 6.41 4.18 -16.34
N SER A 288 6.80 2.92 -16.48
CA SER A 288 6.35 2.06 -17.59
C SER A 288 4.84 1.81 -17.54
N ILE A 289 4.26 1.62 -16.35
CA ILE A 289 2.81 1.48 -16.18
C ILE A 289 2.07 2.75 -16.62
N ILE A 290 2.59 3.92 -16.24
CA ILE A 290 2.02 5.21 -16.65
C ILE A 290 2.09 5.36 -18.17
N CYS A 291 3.23 5.08 -18.78
CA CYS A 291 3.40 5.11 -20.23
C CYS A 291 2.39 4.19 -20.95
N ASP A 292 2.32 2.92 -20.56
CA ASP A 292 1.36 1.94 -21.11
C ASP A 292 -0.09 2.43 -20.97
N CYS A 293 -0.43 3.02 -19.81
CA CYS A 293 -1.77 3.53 -19.54
C CYS A 293 -2.11 4.70 -20.47
N LEU A 294 -1.21 5.65 -20.61
CA LEU A 294 -1.39 6.82 -21.47
C LEU A 294 -1.47 6.44 -22.96
N GLU A 295 -0.61 5.52 -23.43
CA GLU A 295 -0.65 5.03 -24.80
C GLU A 295 -1.98 4.36 -25.16
N ARG A 296 -2.55 3.58 -24.25
CA ARG A 296 -3.89 2.99 -24.43
C ARG A 296 -5.01 4.03 -24.53
N HIS A 297 -4.80 5.20 -23.97
CA HIS A 297 -5.72 6.33 -24.07
C HIS A 297 -5.36 7.30 -25.19
N GLY A 298 -4.47 6.90 -26.10
CA GLY A 298 -4.13 7.62 -27.32
C GLY A 298 -3.04 8.68 -27.17
N TRP A 299 -2.33 8.71 -26.05
CA TRP A 299 -1.18 9.58 -25.86
C TRP A 299 0.04 9.03 -26.60
N GLN A 300 0.88 9.92 -27.12
CA GLN A 300 2.17 9.56 -27.71
C GLN A 300 3.26 9.82 -26.67
N ILE A 301 4.06 8.80 -26.37
CA ILE A 301 5.12 8.89 -25.37
C ILE A 301 6.47 9.08 -26.06
N ALA A 302 7.18 10.16 -25.73
CA ALA A 302 8.54 10.44 -26.22
C ALA A 302 9.58 9.57 -25.50
N GLY A 303 9.30 9.19 -24.26
CA GLY A 303 10.12 8.30 -23.45
C GLY A 303 9.89 8.51 -21.96
N LEU A 304 10.64 7.76 -21.15
CA LEU A 304 10.55 7.71 -19.70
C LEU A 304 11.87 8.13 -19.06
N TYR A 305 11.82 9.08 -18.14
CA TYR A 305 12.94 9.48 -17.28
C TYR A 305 12.64 9.06 -15.84
N ILE A 306 13.60 8.39 -15.21
CA ILE A 306 13.49 8.01 -13.81
C ILE A 306 14.30 9.00 -12.98
N TRP A 307 13.59 9.67 -12.08
CA TRP A 307 14.21 10.48 -11.07
C TRP A 307 14.17 9.74 -9.73
N ASP A 308 15.26 9.03 -9.46
CA ASP A 308 15.58 8.55 -8.13
C ASP A 308 16.44 9.60 -7.41
N ASP A 309 16.42 9.60 -6.09
CA ASP A 309 17.22 10.54 -5.26
C ASP A 309 18.73 10.22 -5.29
N GLY A 310 19.21 9.54 -6.35
CA GLY A 310 20.59 9.13 -6.55
C GLY A 310 21.40 10.08 -7.46
N ASP A 311 22.54 9.60 -7.96
CA ASP A 311 23.58 10.38 -8.66
C ASP A 311 23.22 11.07 -9.99
N ASN A 312 21.95 11.05 -10.42
CA ASN A 312 21.47 11.56 -11.71
C ASN A 312 20.59 12.84 -11.57
N GLU A 313 21.02 13.80 -10.75
CA GLU A 313 20.27 15.05 -10.66
C GLU A 313 20.22 15.82 -11.99
N PRO A 314 19.05 16.28 -12.43
CA PRO A 314 18.88 17.12 -13.61
C PRO A 314 19.59 18.46 -13.41
N LYS A 315 20.19 19.00 -14.48
CA LYS A 315 20.97 20.26 -14.43
C LYS A 315 20.10 21.51 -14.17
N THR A 316 18.82 21.46 -14.44
CA THR A 316 17.88 22.57 -14.28
C THR A 316 16.73 22.14 -13.38
N MET A 317 16.74 22.63 -12.15
CA MET A 317 15.72 22.33 -11.16
C MET A 317 14.89 23.56 -10.80
N ALA A 318 13.65 23.33 -10.44
CA ALA A 318 12.73 24.28 -9.84
C ALA A 318 12.15 23.70 -8.54
N THR A 319 11.62 24.54 -7.70
CA THR A 319 10.96 24.12 -6.45
C THR A 319 9.61 24.83 -6.31
N GLY A 320 8.68 24.22 -5.57
CA GLY A 320 7.34 24.78 -5.38
C GLY A 320 6.46 24.64 -6.60
N GLY A 321 5.51 25.55 -6.77
CA GLY A 321 4.62 25.61 -7.92
C GLY A 321 3.29 24.91 -7.74
N LEU A 322 3.11 24.11 -6.69
CA LEU A 322 1.83 23.54 -6.34
C LEU A 322 1.34 24.11 -5.00
N GLU A 323 0.08 24.52 -4.95
CA GLU A 323 -0.58 24.78 -3.66
C GLU A 323 -0.90 23.43 -3.01
N LEU A 324 -0.22 23.11 -1.91
CA LEU A 324 -0.48 21.88 -1.16
C LEU A 324 -1.67 22.08 -0.22
N PRO A 325 -2.42 21.01 0.02
CA PRO A 325 -2.25 19.64 -0.47
C PRO A 325 -3.01 19.40 -1.78
N LEU A 326 -2.30 19.06 -2.85
CA LEU A 326 -2.91 18.52 -4.10
C LEU A 326 -3.02 17.00 -4.06
N ASP A 327 -2.58 16.41 -2.99
CA ASP A 327 -2.67 15.00 -2.76
C ASP A 327 -4.13 14.63 -2.44
N GLU A 328 -4.73 13.73 -3.23
CA GLU A 328 -6.08 13.19 -2.99
C GLU A 328 -6.20 12.50 -1.63
N SER A 329 -5.08 12.07 -1.03
CA SER A 329 -5.05 11.63 0.38
C SER A 329 -5.36 12.75 1.38
N ALA A 330 -5.40 13.98 0.90
CA ALA A 330 -5.76 15.13 1.71
C ALA A 330 -7.27 15.40 1.83
N LEU A 331 -8.13 14.54 1.23
CA LEU A 331 -9.57 14.62 1.48
C LEU A 331 -9.80 14.64 3.01
N PHE A 332 -10.43 15.72 3.45
CA PHE A 332 -10.69 15.96 4.88
C PHE A 332 -9.41 15.99 5.75
N ALA A 333 -8.30 16.53 5.24
CA ALA A 333 -7.01 16.56 5.94
C ALA A 333 -7.07 17.21 7.32
N GLY A 334 -7.89 18.23 7.49
CA GLY A 334 -8.11 18.93 8.75
C GLY A 334 -8.57 18.03 9.89
N ARG A 335 -9.14 16.85 9.60
CA ARG A 335 -9.55 15.88 10.64
C ARG A 335 -8.38 15.40 11.51
N HIS A 336 -7.18 15.36 10.99
CA HIS A 336 -5.98 14.99 11.74
C HIS A 336 -5.50 16.14 12.64
N HIS A 337 -5.83 17.36 12.27
CA HIS A 337 -5.47 18.60 12.98
C HIS A 337 -6.60 19.16 13.84
N GLY A 338 -7.61 18.35 14.15
CA GLY A 338 -8.69 18.73 15.06
C GLY A 338 -9.85 19.52 14.43
N VAL A 339 -9.91 19.64 13.12
CA VAL A 339 -11.05 20.26 12.42
C VAL A 339 -12.25 19.31 12.45
N LEU A 340 -13.21 19.61 13.34
CA LEU A 340 -14.37 18.74 13.58
C LEU A 340 -15.32 18.62 12.37
N ALA A 341 -15.38 19.63 11.51
CA ALA A 341 -16.14 19.56 10.28
C ALA A 341 -15.59 18.46 9.37
N ASP A 342 -14.29 18.50 9.12
CA ASP A 342 -13.60 17.48 8.28
C ASP A 342 -13.74 16.06 8.87
N ALA A 343 -13.70 15.93 10.20
CA ALA A 343 -13.90 14.65 10.86
C ALA A 343 -15.32 14.10 10.65
N ARG A 344 -16.32 14.97 10.68
CA ARG A 344 -17.72 14.60 10.43
C ARG A 344 -17.95 14.21 8.99
N ASP A 345 -17.45 15.00 8.06
CA ASP A 345 -17.60 14.78 6.63
C ASP A 345 -16.87 13.49 6.21
N TYR A 346 -15.68 13.24 6.77
CA TYR A 346 -14.94 11.99 6.57
C TYR A 346 -15.75 10.76 7.02
N LEU A 347 -16.36 10.79 8.23
CA LEU A 347 -17.15 9.66 8.70
C LEU A 347 -18.42 9.45 7.86
N ALA A 348 -19.07 10.51 7.42
CA ALA A 348 -20.20 10.42 6.52
C ALA A 348 -19.81 9.76 5.19
N TRP A 349 -18.71 10.20 4.60
CA TRP A 349 -18.16 9.60 3.37
C TRP A 349 -17.83 8.10 3.55
N GLU A 350 -17.15 7.71 4.65
CA GLU A 350 -16.86 6.28 4.91
C GLU A 350 -18.16 5.44 5.10
N GLU A 351 -19.23 6.03 5.65
CA GLU A 351 -20.51 5.33 5.83
C GLU A 351 -21.27 5.15 4.50
N ASP A 352 -21.08 6.05 3.54
CA ASP A 352 -21.73 6.00 2.23
C ASP A 352 -21.01 5.08 1.24
N LEU A 353 -19.69 4.77 1.43
CA LEU A 353 -18.91 3.90 0.55
C LEU A 353 -19.60 2.56 0.17
N PRO A 354 -20.27 1.83 1.06
CA PRO A 354 -20.95 0.60 0.67
C PRO A 354 -22.02 0.77 -0.39
N ALA A 355 -22.64 1.95 -0.48
CA ALA A 355 -23.65 2.25 -1.50
C ALA A 355 -23.04 2.46 -2.90
N GLU A 356 -21.74 2.73 -2.98
CA GLU A 356 -21.00 2.94 -4.23
C GLU A 356 -20.45 1.62 -4.79
N ILE A 357 -20.54 0.51 -4.03
CA ILE A 357 -20.01 -0.79 -4.47
C ILE A 357 -20.98 -1.45 -5.45
N ASP A 358 -20.51 -1.70 -6.66
CA ASP A 358 -21.26 -2.45 -7.67
C ASP A 358 -21.60 -3.87 -7.21
N THR A 359 -22.81 -4.34 -7.57
CA THR A 359 -23.28 -5.69 -7.26
C THR A 359 -22.26 -6.80 -7.62
N PRO A 360 -21.58 -6.79 -8.78
CA PRO A 360 -20.59 -7.80 -9.10
C PRO A 360 -19.41 -7.85 -8.12
N ILE A 361 -18.98 -6.71 -7.58
CA ILE A 361 -17.91 -6.64 -6.58
C ILE A 361 -18.40 -7.20 -5.24
N HIS A 362 -19.62 -6.85 -4.84
CA HIS A 362 -20.28 -7.40 -3.66
C HIS A 362 -20.39 -8.93 -3.74
N ASP A 363 -20.84 -9.46 -4.89
CA ASP A 363 -20.98 -10.90 -5.11
C ASP A 363 -19.63 -11.62 -5.09
N LEU A 364 -18.57 -11.00 -5.64
CA LEU A 364 -17.20 -11.50 -5.56
C LEU A 364 -16.75 -11.64 -4.10
N TRP A 365 -16.99 -10.63 -3.26
CA TRP A 365 -16.69 -10.68 -1.84
C TRP A 365 -17.47 -11.75 -1.10
N CYS A 366 -18.76 -11.87 -1.35
CA CYS A 366 -19.61 -12.91 -0.78
C CYS A 366 -19.12 -14.31 -1.18
N ALA A 367 -18.72 -14.50 -2.43
CA ALA A 367 -18.18 -15.75 -2.93
C ALA A 367 -16.83 -16.09 -2.26
N LEU A 368 -15.94 -15.09 -2.11
CA LEU A 368 -14.64 -15.24 -1.46
C LEU A 368 -14.81 -15.68 0.01
N LEU A 369 -15.69 -15.00 0.74
CA LEU A 369 -15.99 -15.34 2.14
C LEU A 369 -16.66 -16.72 2.28
N SER A 370 -17.52 -17.10 1.31
CA SER A 370 -18.21 -18.39 1.29
C SER A 370 -17.28 -19.53 0.89
N SER A 371 -16.21 -19.26 0.13
CA SER A 371 -15.21 -20.24 -0.29
C SER A 371 -14.15 -20.49 0.78
N ALA A 372 -14.18 -19.75 1.89
CA ALA A 372 -13.28 -20.01 3.02
C ALA A 372 -13.47 -21.48 3.48
N PRO A 373 -12.40 -22.27 3.56
CA PRO A 373 -12.49 -23.63 4.06
C PRO A 373 -13.16 -23.62 5.44
N LYS A 374 -14.20 -24.45 5.61
CA LYS A 374 -14.82 -24.61 6.92
C LYS A 374 -13.77 -25.12 7.89
N LEU A 375 -13.76 -24.55 9.08
CA LEU A 375 -12.97 -25.07 10.19
C LEU A 375 -13.57 -26.43 10.55
N ASP A 376 -12.79 -27.50 10.36
CA ASP A 376 -13.08 -28.80 10.98
C ASP A 376 -12.67 -28.75 12.46
#